data_0f6d0195e996426969405acffdbb4221
#
_entry.id   0f6d0195e996426969405acffdbb4221
#
_cell.length_a   1.000
_cell.length_b   1.000
_cell.length_c   1.000
_cell.angle_alpha   90.00
_cell.angle_beta   90.00
_cell.angle_gamma   90.00
#
_symmetry.space_group_name_H-M   'P 1'
#
loop_
_entity.id
_entity.type
_entity.pdbx_description
1 polymer ?
#
loop_
_entity_poly.entity_id
_entity_poly.type
_entity_poly.pdbx_seq_one_letter_code
_entity_poly.pdbx_strand_id
1 'polypeptide(L)'
;MSYTRIYRLVPPHLRPIYFQYAKKIKNLFVKLKIKITEKQETARRGKNNFPPNAPVIVVGIFSSPTGIGQGARLMWDKMRKDRRLVEAVDVTSALGLPGGKKLEGVLDERAFQKLQPSTIVVHLNPPEFEKLYFKFPKKLRRNSKIIAYWAWELEIMPEEWRITAKLCDEIWVPSDFVAYSAIKMLEKNYVQKITVVPHHVAKTNLSNFQLLMRKKSARARYGFNEDDFIVGYSFAFSSVFSRKNPIAVIVAFQKAFSSDNFQGKKLLLRYRDGHVWPHGIKLLENEAKKDNRIILINANESKIDMDDFYDILNVYMSLHRSEGYGITLIEAANRGVKVITTGWWLAKDIENNENVIKISWKLIDVDDPQNVYNVCGARWADPDVNDASQKLHMLYCESKLPSGNKLLPLE
;
A
#
# COMPACT_ATOMS: atom_id res chain seq x y z
N MET A 1 16.15 -15.18 -30.06
CA MET A 1 17.16 -14.18 -29.66
C MET A 1 16.67 -13.46 -28.42
N SER A 2 17.50 -13.30 -27.38
CA SER A 2 17.09 -12.58 -26.18
C SER A 2 16.95 -11.08 -26.46
N TYR A 3 15.98 -10.44 -25.85
CA TYR A 3 15.65 -9.01 -25.95
C TYR A 3 16.89 -8.11 -25.74
N THR A 4 17.79 -8.52 -24.85
CA THR A 4 19.07 -7.85 -24.53
C THR A 4 20.07 -7.85 -25.69
N ARG A 5 20.06 -8.85 -26.57
CA ARG A 5 20.95 -8.89 -27.74
C ARG A 5 20.53 -7.90 -28.82
N ILE A 6 19.23 -7.80 -29.09
CA ILE A 6 18.70 -6.87 -30.10
C ILE A 6 18.88 -5.42 -29.64
N TYR A 7 18.64 -5.13 -28.36
CA TYR A 7 18.81 -3.78 -27.78
C TYR A 7 20.23 -3.23 -27.94
N ARG A 8 21.26 -4.07 -27.85
CA ARG A 8 22.66 -3.65 -28.04
C ARG A 8 22.99 -3.24 -29.48
N LEU A 9 22.23 -3.71 -30.46
CA LEU A 9 22.38 -3.39 -31.87
C LEU A 9 21.65 -2.10 -32.29
N VAL A 10 20.77 -1.57 -31.43
CA VAL A 10 20.03 -0.34 -31.69
C VAL A 10 20.88 0.88 -31.36
N PRO A 11 21.08 1.83 -32.30
CA PRO A 11 21.78 3.08 -32.05
C PRO A 11 21.20 3.81 -30.83
N PRO A 12 22.04 4.44 -29.98
CA PRO A 12 21.60 5.04 -28.71
C PRO A 12 20.41 6.00 -28.83
N HIS A 13 20.39 6.84 -29.87
CA HIS A 13 19.32 7.81 -30.11
C HIS A 13 17.97 7.17 -30.52
N LEU A 14 17.96 5.94 -31.04
CA LEU A 14 16.76 5.18 -31.41
C LEU A 14 16.27 4.24 -30.30
N ARG A 15 17.03 4.05 -29.24
CA ARG A 15 16.67 3.15 -28.12
C ARG A 15 15.34 3.50 -27.46
N PRO A 16 14.98 4.77 -27.19
CA PRO A 16 13.67 5.11 -26.62
C PRO A 16 12.51 4.69 -27.53
N ILE A 17 12.65 4.95 -28.83
CA ILE A 17 11.66 4.58 -29.85
C ILE A 17 11.54 3.06 -29.93
N TYR A 18 12.66 2.36 -30.02
CA TYR A 18 12.69 0.88 -30.01
C TYR A 18 12.01 0.33 -28.75
N PHE A 19 12.26 0.92 -27.57
CA PHE A 19 11.68 0.48 -26.31
C PHE A 19 10.15 0.64 -26.30
N GLN A 20 9.63 1.75 -26.83
CA GLN A 20 8.19 1.97 -26.97
C GLN A 20 7.53 0.96 -27.91
N TYR A 21 8.11 0.73 -29.08
CA TYR A 21 7.58 -0.24 -30.04
C TYR A 21 7.67 -1.67 -29.52
N ALA A 22 8.79 -2.03 -28.90
CA ALA A 22 8.98 -3.33 -28.31
C ALA A 22 8.00 -3.59 -27.14
N LYS A 23 7.69 -2.57 -26.34
CA LYS A 23 6.67 -2.62 -25.30
C LYS A 23 5.27 -2.80 -25.91
N LYS A 24 4.93 -2.06 -26.99
CA LYS A 24 3.66 -2.21 -27.71
C LYS A 24 3.50 -3.62 -28.31
N ILE A 25 4.53 -4.14 -28.96
CA ILE A 25 4.52 -5.48 -29.56
C ILE A 25 4.36 -6.55 -28.48
N LYS A 26 5.11 -6.45 -27.37
CA LYS A 26 4.99 -7.37 -26.23
C LYS A 26 3.58 -7.36 -25.65
N ASN A 27 2.99 -6.18 -25.46
CA ASN A 27 1.62 -6.04 -24.97
C ASN A 27 0.60 -6.65 -25.95
N LEU A 28 0.81 -6.52 -27.27
CA LEU A 28 -0.04 -7.14 -28.26
C LEU A 28 0.02 -8.68 -28.18
N PHE A 29 1.22 -9.25 -28.04
CA PHE A 29 1.39 -10.70 -27.86
C PHE A 29 0.73 -11.20 -26.56
N VAL A 30 0.86 -10.46 -25.46
CA VAL A 30 0.20 -10.79 -24.19
C VAL A 30 -1.32 -10.75 -24.37
N LYS A 31 -1.87 -9.70 -25.00
CA LYS A 31 -3.30 -9.58 -25.27
C LYS A 31 -3.82 -10.73 -26.17
N LEU A 32 -3.08 -11.11 -27.20
CA LEU A 32 -3.44 -12.23 -28.07
C LEU A 32 -3.42 -13.55 -27.28
N LYS A 33 -2.38 -13.78 -26.47
CA LYS A 33 -2.25 -14.95 -25.63
C LYS A 33 -3.40 -15.05 -24.63
N ILE A 34 -3.81 -13.94 -24.02
CA ILE A 34 -4.95 -13.89 -23.09
C ILE A 34 -6.24 -14.26 -23.83
N LYS A 35 -6.52 -13.68 -25.00
CA LYS A 35 -7.71 -14.00 -25.80
C LYS A 35 -7.80 -15.47 -26.17
N ILE A 36 -6.68 -16.08 -26.57
CA ILE A 36 -6.62 -17.51 -26.89
C ILE A 36 -6.89 -18.35 -25.64
N THR A 37 -6.27 -17.98 -24.54
CA THR A 37 -6.43 -18.69 -23.25
C THR A 37 -7.85 -18.59 -22.73
N GLU A 38 -8.48 -17.43 -22.82
CA GLU A 38 -9.89 -17.20 -22.46
C GLU A 38 -10.79 -18.20 -23.20
N LYS A 39 -10.72 -18.26 -24.52
CA LYS A 39 -11.53 -19.20 -25.34
C LYS A 39 -11.36 -20.66 -24.90
N GLN A 40 -10.15 -21.06 -24.49
CA GLN A 40 -9.84 -22.44 -24.13
C GLN A 40 -10.21 -22.81 -22.69
N GLU A 41 -10.20 -21.86 -21.78
CA GLU A 41 -10.29 -22.11 -20.33
C GLU A 41 -11.63 -21.67 -19.71
N THR A 42 -12.31 -20.63 -20.25
CA THR A 42 -13.57 -20.11 -19.68
C THR A 42 -14.72 -21.14 -19.72
N ALA A 43 -14.79 -21.94 -20.78
CA ALA A 43 -15.82 -22.99 -20.89
C ALA A 43 -15.71 -24.10 -19.82
N ARG A 44 -14.60 -24.19 -19.11
CA ARG A 44 -14.32 -25.22 -18.08
C ARG A 44 -14.37 -24.69 -16.66
N ARG A 45 -14.07 -23.39 -16.43
CA ARG A 45 -14.00 -22.79 -15.08
C ARG A 45 -15.34 -22.70 -14.37
N GLY A 46 -16.42 -22.38 -15.07
CA GLY A 46 -17.76 -22.22 -14.50
C GLY A 46 -18.37 -23.48 -13.88
N LYS A 47 -17.68 -24.63 -13.93
CA LYS A 47 -18.14 -25.92 -13.38
C LYS A 47 -17.43 -26.33 -12.09
N ASN A 48 -16.44 -25.57 -11.62
CA ASN A 48 -15.65 -25.95 -10.44
C ASN A 48 -16.24 -25.32 -9.17
N ASN A 49 -17.26 -25.92 -8.62
CA ASN A 49 -17.73 -25.65 -7.26
C ASN A 49 -16.79 -26.37 -6.28
N PHE A 50 -15.89 -25.62 -5.66
CA PHE A 50 -15.12 -26.17 -4.54
C PHE A 50 -15.98 -26.14 -3.29
N PRO A 51 -15.98 -27.24 -2.48
CA PRO A 51 -16.67 -27.23 -1.20
C PRO A 51 -16.11 -26.11 -0.31
N PRO A 52 -16.92 -25.56 0.62
CA PRO A 52 -16.50 -24.49 1.53
C PRO A 52 -15.20 -24.77 2.28
N ASN A 53 -14.91 -26.05 2.53
CA ASN A 53 -13.73 -26.53 3.25
C ASN A 53 -12.53 -26.85 2.33
N ALA A 54 -12.63 -26.61 1.02
CA ALA A 54 -11.49 -26.84 0.13
C ALA A 54 -10.31 -25.94 0.53
N PRO A 55 -9.06 -26.43 0.34
CA PRO A 55 -7.86 -25.62 0.60
C PRO A 55 -7.90 -24.30 -0.16
N VAL A 56 -7.37 -23.26 0.44
CA VAL A 56 -7.16 -21.96 -0.20
C VAL A 56 -5.66 -21.75 -0.33
N ILE A 57 -5.22 -21.31 -1.49
CA ILE A 57 -3.83 -20.95 -1.75
C ILE A 57 -3.75 -19.45 -1.92
N VAL A 58 -3.02 -18.76 -1.05
CA VAL A 58 -2.72 -17.34 -1.18
C VAL A 58 -1.36 -17.19 -1.88
N VAL A 59 -1.35 -16.58 -3.04
CA VAL A 59 -0.15 -16.34 -3.84
C VAL A 59 0.15 -14.84 -3.82
N GLY A 60 1.37 -14.45 -3.46
CA GLY A 60 1.74 -13.04 -3.38
C GLY A 60 3.23 -12.83 -3.22
N ILE A 61 3.64 -11.58 -3.08
CA ILE A 61 5.04 -11.18 -2.84
C ILE A 61 5.32 -11.08 -1.34
N PHE A 62 5.23 -12.21 -0.64
CA PHE A 62 5.27 -12.27 0.83
C PHE A 62 6.56 -11.74 1.43
N SER A 63 7.71 -11.95 0.81
CA SER A 63 9.00 -11.44 1.28
C SER A 63 9.24 -9.96 0.90
N SER A 64 8.38 -9.37 0.06
CA SER A 64 8.48 -7.95 -0.27
C SER A 64 7.96 -7.06 0.85
N PRO A 65 8.69 -5.98 1.22
CA PRO A 65 8.25 -5.05 2.24
C PRO A 65 7.20 -4.03 1.76
N THR A 66 6.65 -4.19 0.56
CA THR A 66 5.65 -3.28 -0.04
C THR A 66 4.26 -3.45 0.57
N GLY A 67 3.36 -2.48 0.32
CA GLY A 67 1.94 -2.56 0.73
C GLY A 67 1.21 -3.77 0.16
N ILE A 68 1.51 -4.16 -1.10
CA ILE A 68 0.95 -5.37 -1.72
C ILE A 68 1.44 -6.63 -0.98
N GLY A 69 2.74 -6.70 -0.63
CA GLY A 69 3.27 -7.79 0.18
C GLY A 69 2.66 -7.85 1.58
N GLN A 70 2.49 -6.70 2.22
CA GLN A 70 1.81 -6.62 3.53
C GLN A 70 0.35 -7.06 3.43
N GLY A 71 -0.38 -6.64 2.39
CA GLY A 71 -1.74 -7.10 2.16
C GLY A 71 -1.85 -8.63 2.00
N ALA A 72 -0.90 -9.25 1.28
CA ALA A 72 -0.85 -10.71 1.14
C ALA A 72 -0.63 -11.41 2.50
N ARG A 73 0.27 -10.89 3.34
CA ARG A 73 0.50 -11.40 4.71
C ARG A 73 -0.75 -11.28 5.58
N LEU A 74 -1.39 -10.11 5.59
CA LEU A 74 -2.62 -9.88 6.36
C LEU A 74 -3.75 -10.81 5.93
N MET A 75 -3.90 -11.04 4.63
CA MET A 75 -4.90 -11.96 4.10
C MET A 75 -4.63 -13.40 4.53
N TRP A 76 -3.39 -13.86 4.40
CA TRP A 76 -2.99 -15.20 4.83
C TRP A 76 -3.22 -15.40 6.33
N ASP A 77 -2.80 -14.44 7.17
CA ASP A 77 -3.01 -14.49 8.63
C ASP A 77 -4.49 -14.55 9.00
N LYS A 78 -5.33 -13.76 8.34
CA LYS A 78 -6.78 -13.77 8.56
C LYS A 78 -7.39 -15.12 8.20
N MET A 79 -7.05 -15.65 7.03
CA MET A 79 -7.59 -16.93 6.57
C MET A 79 -7.16 -18.08 7.46
N ARG A 80 -5.93 -18.08 7.97
CA ARG A 80 -5.45 -19.09 8.94
C ARG A 80 -6.20 -19.03 10.28
N LYS A 81 -6.49 -17.82 10.78
CA LYS A 81 -7.27 -17.63 12.01
C LYS A 81 -8.70 -18.15 11.87
N ASP A 82 -9.27 -18.07 10.68
CA ASP A 82 -10.60 -18.61 10.37
C ASP A 82 -10.61 -20.16 10.29
N ARG A 83 -9.52 -20.82 10.68
CA ARG A 83 -9.32 -22.30 10.70
C ARG A 83 -9.49 -22.98 9.35
N ARG A 84 -9.29 -22.27 8.25
CA ARG A 84 -9.26 -22.84 6.91
C ARG A 84 -7.88 -23.45 6.63
N LEU A 85 -7.86 -24.54 5.88
CA LEU A 85 -6.61 -25.06 5.34
C LEU A 85 -6.10 -24.05 4.28
N VAL A 86 -5.05 -23.30 4.62
CA VAL A 86 -4.52 -22.20 3.80
C VAL A 86 -3.03 -22.39 3.58
N GLU A 87 -2.64 -22.48 2.33
CA GLU A 87 -1.24 -22.46 1.91
C GLU A 87 -0.86 -21.06 1.42
N ALA A 88 0.40 -20.68 1.58
CA ALA A 88 0.94 -19.43 1.06
C ALA A 88 2.11 -19.72 0.12
N VAL A 89 2.16 -19.03 -1.02
CA VAL A 89 3.24 -19.16 -2.00
C VAL A 89 3.83 -17.79 -2.29
N ASP A 90 5.11 -17.62 -1.96
CA ASP A 90 5.87 -16.41 -2.27
C ASP A 90 6.42 -16.46 -3.70
N VAL A 91 6.06 -15.48 -4.49
CA VAL A 91 6.47 -15.35 -5.89
C VAL A 91 7.38 -14.13 -6.15
N THR A 92 7.89 -13.51 -5.08
CA THR A 92 8.75 -12.31 -5.17
C THR A 92 9.94 -12.57 -6.07
N SER A 93 10.68 -13.66 -5.85
CA SER A 93 11.84 -14.06 -6.66
C SER A 93 11.45 -14.42 -8.10
N ALA A 94 10.35 -15.17 -8.27
CA ALA A 94 9.86 -15.56 -9.59
C ALA A 94 9.48 -14.37 -10.49
N LEU A 95 9.12 -13.25 -9.87
CA LEU A 95 8.80 -12.00 -10.56
C LEU A 95 10.01 -11.07 -10.73
N GLY A 96 11.18 -11.44 -10.15
CA GLY A 96 12.39 -10.61 -10.17
C GLY A 96 12.25 -9.33 -9.33
N LEU A 97 11.42 -9.37 -8.28
CA LEU A 97 11.21 -8.24 -7.39
C LEU A 97 12.17 -8.30 -6.19
N PRO A 98 12.52 -7.15 -5.61
CA PRO A 98 13.30 -7.12 -4.37
C PRO A 98 12.55 -7.83 -3.25
N GLY A 99 13.18 -8.80 -2.62
CA GLY A 99 12.66 -9.55 -1.49
C GLY A 99 13.47 -9.28 -0.23
N GLY A 100 12.82 -9.48 0.91
CA GLY A 100 13.44 -9.48 2.24
C GLY A 100 13.58 -10.90 2.79
N LYS A 101 13.43 -11.04 4.10
CA LYS A 101 13.50 -12.32 4.81
C LYS A 101 12.37 -13.24 4.37
N LYS A 102 12.68 -14.52 4.12
CA LYS A 102 11.67 -15.56 3.92
C LYS A 102 10.83 -15.71 5.19
N LEU A 103 9.53 -15.91 4.99
CA LEU A 103 8.61 -16.16 6.08
C LEU A 103 8.47 -17.65 6.32
N GLU A 104 8.38 -18.03 7.59
CA GLU A 104 8.15 -19.42 7.99
C GLU A 104 6.75 -19.89 7.53
N GLY A 105 6.66 -21.11 7.05
CA GLY A 105 5.42 -21.68 6.54
C GLY A 105 4.97 -21.17 5.17
N VAL A 106 5.76 -20.31 4.51
CA VAL A 106 5.49 -19.83 3.15
C VAL A 106 6.34 -20.61 2.15
N LEU A 107 5.67 -21.21 1.16
CA LEU A 107 6.28 -21.98 0.08
C LEU A 107 6.86 -21.03 -1.00
N ASP A 108 7.75 -21.54 -1.85
CA ASP A 108 8.18 -20.83 -3.05
C ASP A 108 7.40 -21.30 -4.30
N GLU A 109 7.62 -20.64 -5.44
CA GLU A 109 6.90 -20.91 -6.69
C GLU A 109 7.06 -22.36 -7.22
N ARG A 110 8.07 -23.10 -6.79
CA ARG A 110 8.26 -24.53 -7.17
C ARG A 110 7.13 -25.42 -6.63
N ALA A 111 6.45 -24.95 -5.57
CA ALA A 111 5.31 -25.64 -4.99
C ALA A 111 4.14 -25.79 -5.98
N PHE A 112 4.00 -24.90 -6.98
CA PHE A 112 2.92 -24.98 -7.97
C PHE A 112 2.84 -26.32 -8.71
N GLN A 113 3.95 -27.04 -8.85
CA GLN A 113 3.97 -28.34 -9.49
C GLN A 113 3.30 -29.44 -8.64
N LYS A 114 3.24 -29.25 -7.32
CA LYS A 114 2.71 -30.22 -6.35
C LYS A 114 1.31 -29.87 -5.85
N LEU A 115 0.90 -28.59 -5.98
CA LEU A 115 -0.40 -28.11 -5.51
C LEU A 115 -1.54 -28.74 -6.30
N GLN A 116 -2.63 -29.06 -5.59
CA GLN A 116 -3.86 -29.55 -6.19
C GLN A 116 -4.79 -28.39 -6.55
N PRO A 117 -5.69 -28.58 -7.53
CA PRO A 117 -6.73 -27.61 -7.84
C PRO A 117 -7.53 -27.19 -6.60
N SER A 118 -7.71 -25.87 -6.43
CA SER A 118 -8.32 -25.26 -5.25
C SER A 118 -8.78 -23.83 -5.54
N THR A 119 -9.20 -23.08 -4.54
CA THR A 119 -9.33 -21.63 -4.66
C THR A 119 -7.96 -20.98 -4.51
N ILE A 120 -7.51 -20.24 -5.54
CA ILE A 120 -6.24 -19.53 -5.55
C ILE A 120 -6.50 -18.04 -5.54
N VAL A 121 -6.08 -17.37 -4.47
CA VAL A 121 -6.13 -15.91 -4.34
C VAL A 121 -4.75 -15.34 -4.70
N VAL A 122 -4.66 -14.64 -5.81
CA VAL A 122 -3.43 -14.02 -6.30
C VAL A 122 -3.41 -12.55 -5.92
N HIS A 123 -2.62 -12.21 -4.92
CA HIS A 123 -2.49 -10.87 -4.36
C HIS A 123 -1.45 -10.06 -5.13
N LEU A 124 -1.78 -9.71 -6.38
CA LEU A 124 -0.92 -9.00 -7.32
C LEU A 124 -1.76 -8.15 -8.29
N ASN A 125 -1.21 -7.00 -8.66
CA ASN A 125 -1.78 -6.18 -9.73
C ASN A 125 -1.59 -6.83 -11.12
N PRO A 126 -2.41 -6.46 -12.12
CA PRO A 126 -2.44 -7.07 -13.44
C PRO A 126 -1.10 -7.34 -14.14
N PRO A 127 -0.12 -6.43 -14.19
CA PRO A 127 1.13 -6.70 -14.89
C PRO A 127 1.90 -7.90 -14.30
N GLU A 128 1.95 -8.02 -12.98
CA GLU A 128 2.60 -9.11 -12.26
C GLU A 128 1.72 -10.36 -12.24
N PHE A 129 0.42 -10.18 -12.08
CA PHE A 129 -0.56 -11.27 -12.17
C PHE A 129 -0.47 -12.00 -13.51
N GLU A 130 -0.45 -11.28 -14.64
CA GLU A 130 -0.35 -11.88 -15.96
C GLU A 130 0.93 -12.70 -16.15
N LYS A 131 2.07 -12.15 -15.70
CA LYS A 131 3.36 -12.85 -15.75
C LYS A 131 3.31 -14.16 -14.98
N LEU A 132 2.70 -14.13 -13.80
CA LEU A 132 2.57 -15.29 -12.92
C LEU A 132 1.56 -16.30 -13.45
N TYR A 133 0.40 -15.85 -13.92
CA TYR A 133 -0.68 -16.70 -14.41
C TYR A 133 -0.20 -17.71 -15.46
N PHE A 134 0.64 -17.27 -16.40
CA PHE A 134 1.19 -18.14 -17.41
C PHE A 134 2.32 -19.07 -16.93
N LYS A 135 2.81 -18.88 -15.70
CA LYS A 135 3.74 -19.82 -15.04
C LYS A 135 3.01 -20.95 -14.28
N PHE A 136 1.74 -20.79 -13.98
CA PHE A 136 0.96 -21.86 -13.36
C PHE A 136 0.86 -23.08 -14.28
N PRO A 137 0.97 -24.32 -13.74
CA PRO A 137 0.68 -25.52 -14.50
C PRO A 137 -0.72 -25.49 -15.11
N LYS A 138 -0.88 -25.99 -16.33
CA LYS A 138 -2.19 -25.99 -17.02
C LYS A 138 -3.28 -26.69 -16.19
N LYS A 139 -2.96 -27.79 -15.47
CA LYS A 139 -3.87 -28.51 -14.58
C LYS A 139 -4.39 -27.55 -13.49
N LEU A 140 -3.50 -26.81 -12.85
CA LEU A 140 -3.84 -25.87 -11.78
C LEU A 140 -4.74 -24.74 -12.31
N ARG A 141 -4.34 -24.05 -13.40
CA ARG A 141 -5.11 -22.96 -14.00
C ARG A 141 -6.53 -23.32 -14.42
N ARG A 142 -6.69 -24.51 -15.02
CA ARG A 142 -7.97 -24.94 -15.60
C ARG A 142 -8.95 -25.48 -14.58
N ASN A 143 -8.45 -26.02 -13.48
CA ASN A 143 -9.26 -26.72 -12.50
C ASN A 143 -9.35 -26.01 -11.16
N SER A 144 -8.76 -24.79 -11.01
CA SER A 144 -8.88 -23.97 -9.81
C SER A 144 -9.80 -22.78 -10.05
N LYS A 145 -10.39 -22.27 -8.95
CA LYS A 145 -11.02 -20.94 -8.93
C LYS A 145 -9.92 -19.90 -8.75
N ILE A 146 -9.76 -18.99 -9.69
CA ILE A 146 -8.73 -17.95 -9.66
C ILE A 146 -9.34 -16.62 -9.24
N ILE A 147 -8.90 -16.09 -8.13
CA ILE A 147 -9.28 -14.79 -7.60
C ILE A 147 -8.08 -13.87 -7.71
N ALA A 148 -8.24 -12.72 -8.37
CA ALA A 148 -7.22 -11.69 -8.43
C ALA A 148 -7.51 -10.62 -7.37
N TYR A 149 -6.51 -10.25 -6.56
CA TYR A 149 -6.63 -9.16 -5.61
C TYR A 149 -5.87 -7.95 -6.13
N TRP A 150 -6.61 -6.88 -6.51
CA TRP A 150 -6.05 -5.67 -7.11
C TRP A 150 -6.04 -4.51 -6.11
N ALA A 151 -4.97 -3.73 -6.14
CA ALA A 151 -4.84 -2.48 -5.43
C ALA A 151 -4.53 -1.35 -6.41
N TRP A 152 -5.18 -0.21 -6.25
CA TRP A 152 -4.96 0.97 -7.08
C TRP A 152 -5.25 2.24 -6.30
N GLU A 153 -4.67 3.36 -6.73
CA GLU A 153 -4.72 4.59 -5.94
C GLU A 153 -5.24 5.81 -6.72
N LEU A 154 -5.86 5.62 -7.90
CA LEU A 154 -6.52 6.69 -8.66
C LEU A 154 -7.94 6.29 -9.05
N GLU A 155 -8.79 7.30 -9.31
CA GLU A 155 -10.16 7.10 -9.80
C GLU A 155 -10.23 6.47 -11.20
N ILE A 156 -9.15 6.58 -11.97
CA ILE A 156 -9.00 6.00 -13.30
C ILE A 156 -7.95 4.91 -13.22
N MET A 157 -8.37 3.67 -13.44
CA MET A 157 -7.50 2.50 -13.49
C MET A 157 -6.90 2.35 -14.90
N PRO A 158 -5.67 1.84 -15.06
CA PRO A 158 -5.06 1.65 -16.38
C PRO A 158 -5.92 0.77 -17.27
N GLU A 159 -6.23 1.26 -18.47
CA GLU A 159 -7.10 0.59 -19.44
C GLU A 159 -6.57 -0.80 -19.84
N GLU A 160 -5.25 -0.98 -19.85
CA GLU A 160 -4.61 -2.26 -20.13
C GLU A 160 -4.94 -3.35 -19.11
N TRP A 161 -5.43 -2.98 -17.91
CA TRP A 161 -5.84 -3.95 -16.90
C TRP A 161 -7.15 -4.67 -17.22
N ARG A 162 -7.99 -4.06 -18.08
CA ARG A 162 -9.28 -4.62 -18.51
C ARG A 162 -9.18 -6.05 -19.01
N ILE A 163 -8.16 -6.35 -19.80
CA ILE A 163 -8.02 -7.69 -20.38
C ILE A 163 -7.68 -8.75 -19.35
N THR A 164 -7.05 -8.39 -18.25
CA THR A 164 -6.67 -9.31 -17.15
C THR A 164 -7.89 -9.87 -16.43
N ALA A 165 -9.01 -9.13 -16.39
CA ALA A 165 -10.27 -9.61 -15.83
C ALA A 165 -10.79 -10.89 -16.50
N LYS A 166 -10.31 -11.20 -17.71
CA LYS A 166 -10.62 -12.42 -18.44
C LYS A 166 -9.90 -13.66 -17.90
N LEU A 167 -8.83 -13.47 -17.14
CA LEU A 167 -8.00 -14.54 -16.59
C LEU A 167 -8.43 -15.01 -15.19
N CYS A 168 -9.33 -14.28 -14.53
CA CYS A 168 -9.79 -14.59 -13.18
C CYS A 168 -11.32 -14.76 -13.13
N ASP A 169 -11.77 -15.50 -12.12
CA ASP A 169 -13.18 -15.77 -11.86
C ASP A 169 -13.79 -14.66 -10.99
N GLU A 170 -13.02 -14.14 -10.05
CA GLU A 170 -13.37 -13.00 -9.20
C GLU A 170 -12.23 -11.99 -9.14
N ILE A 171 -12.57 -10.73 -8.84
CA ILE A 171 -11.64 -9.63 -8.59
C ILE A 171 -11.96 -9.07 -7.21
N TRP A 172 -11.03 -9.28 -6.28
CA TRP A 172 -11.13 -8.68 -4.96
C TRP A 172 -10.35 -7.38 -4.92
N VAL A 173 -10.87 -6.40 -4.19
CA VAL A 173 -10.27 -5.08 -4.03
C VAL A 173 -10.36 -4.63 -2.57
N PRO A 174 -9.40 -3.83 -2.05
CA PRO A 174 -9.34 -3.51 -0.62
C PRO A 174 -10.40 -2.51 -0.13
N SER A 175 -10.97 -1.69 -1.01
CA SER A 175 -11.86 -0.60 -0.62
C SER A 175 -12.89 -0.26 -1.69
N ASP A 176 -13.91 0.50 -1.30
CA ASP A 176 -14.93 1.02 -2.23
C ASP A 176 -14.31 1.95 -3.28
N PHE A 177 -13.23 2.67 -2.94
CA PHE A 177 -12.49 3.50 -3.89
C PHE A 177 -11.88 2.67 -5.03
N VAL A 178 -11.22 1.58 -4.68
CA VAL A 178 -10.61 0.70 -5.70
C VAL A 178 -11.71 -0.02 -6.50
N ALA A 179 -12.84 -0.38 -5.86
CA ALA A 179 -14.00 -0.94 -6.56
C ALA A 179 -14.56 0.05 -7.56
N TYR A 180 -14.75 1.32 -7.18
CA TYR A 180 -15.20 2.38 -8.07
C TYR A 180 -14.29 2.53 -9.30
N SER A 181 -12.97 2.57 -9.10
CA SER A 181 -11.99 2.64 -10.20
C SER A 181 -12.07 1.43 -11.13
N ALA A 182 -12.21 0.23 -10.57
CA ALA A 182 -12.32 -1.01 -11.34
C ALA A 182 -13.63 -1.06 -12.14
N ILE A 183 -14.76 -0.66 -11.53
CA ILE A 183 -16.08 -0.62 -12.19
C ILE A 183 -16.07 0.33 -13.40
N LYS A 184 -15.45 1.51 -13.26
CA LYS A 184 -15.33 2.47 -14.37
C LYS A 184 -14.50 1.94 -15.55
N MET A 185 -13.51 1.11 -15.28
CA MET A 185 -12.62 0.57 -16.29
C MET A 185 -13.18 -0.69 -16.96
N LEU A 186 -13.87 -1.55 -16.20
CA LEU A 186 -14.34 -2.85 -16.69
C LEU A 186 -15.60 -2.75 -17.56
N GLU A 187 -15.76 -3.70 -18.49
CA GLU A 187 -17.00 -3.92 -19.22
C GLU A 187 -18.09 -4.42 -18.26
N LYS A 188 -19.37 -4.10 -18.56
CA LYS A 188 -20.53 -4.43 -17.70
C LYS A 188 -20.59 -5.89 -17.27
N ASN A 189 -20.24 -6.82 -18.13
CA ASN A 189 -20.22 -8.27 -17.89
C ASN A 189 -19.12 -8.74 -16.92
N TYR A 190 -18.15 -7.88 -16.54
CA TYR A 190 -17.11 -8.19 -15.58
C TYR A 190 -17.32 -7.48 -14.23
N VAL A 191 -18.23 -6.52 -14.15
CA VAL A 191 -18.49 -5.75 -12.92
C VAL A 191 -18.95 -6.67 -11.78
N GLN A 192 -19.80 -7.68 -12.08
CA GLN A 192 -20.26 -8.65 -11.09
C GLN A 192 -19.14 -9.52 -10.48
N LYS A 193 -17.94 -9.51 -11.06
CA LYS A 193 -16.79 -10.21 -10.49
C LYS A 193 -16.13 -9.45 -9.35
N ILE A 194 -16.44 -8.16 -9.15
CA ILE A 194 -15.79 -7.31 -8.17
C ILE A 194 -16.39 -7.54 -6.79
N THR A 195 -15.52 -7.81 -5.82
CA THR A 195 -15.89 -7.91 -4.40
C THR A 195 -14.94 -7.07 -3.57
N VAL A 196 -15.48 -6.23 -2.69
CA VAL A 196 -14.67 -5.49 -1.71
C VAL A 196 -14.30 -6.43 -0.56
N VAL A 197 -13.01 -6.68 -0.41
CA VAL A 197 -12.44 -7.51 0.65
C VAL A 197 -11.35 -6.69 1.35
N PRO A 198 -11.68 -5.98 2.44
CA PRO A 198 -10.74 -5.14 3.17
C PRO A 198 -9.56 -5.92 3.73
N HIS A 199 -8.42 -5.26 3.91
CA HIS A 199 -7.30 -5.84 4.65
C HIS A 199 -7.68 -5.98 6.13
N HIS A 200 -7.46 -7.17 6.68
CA HIS A 200 -7.72 -7.40 8.10
C HIS A 200 -6.52 -6.95 8.94
N VAL A 201 -6.51 -5.68 9.34
CA VAL A 201 -5.52 -5.16 10.29
C VAL A 201 -6.05 -5.37 11.70
N ALA A 202 -5.34 -6.19 12.48
CA ALA A 202 -5.77 -6.52 13.84
C ALA A 202 -5.81 -5.27 14.72
N LYS A 203 -6.88 -5.15 15.52
CA LYS A 203 -6.91 -4.18 16.63
C LYS A 203 -6.01 -4.67 17.76
N THR A 204 -5.36 -3.76 18.45
CA THR A 204 -4.65 -4.11 19.67
C THR A 204 -5.66 -4.40 20.79
N ASN A 205 -5.42 -5.47 21.54
CA ASN A 205 -6.21 -5.79 22.73
C ASN A 205 -5.52 -5.29 24.02
N LEU A 206 -4.56 -4.37 23.88
CA LEU A 206 -3.80 -3.84 25.01
C LEU A 206 -4.62 -2.78 25.75
N SER A 207 -4.52 -2.79 27.08
CA SER A 207 -5.07 -1.74 27.92
C SER A 207 -4.30 -0.41 27.72
N ASN A 208 -4.92 0.71 28.08
CA ASN A 208 -4.26 2.02 28.03
C ASN A 208 -2.95 2.06 28.83
N PHE A 209 -2.89 1.34 29.96
CA PHE A 209 -1.66 1.20 30.73
C PHE A 209 -0.57 0.47 29.94
N GLN A 210 -0.90 -0.64 29.28
CA GLN A 210 0.06 -1.40 28.47
C GLN A 210 0.56 -0.58 27.26
N LEU A 211 -0.33 0.19 26.62
CA LEU A 211 0.06 1.11 25.53
C LEU A 211 1.01 2.19 26.04
N LEU A 212 0.74 2.77 27.20
CA LEU A 212 1.63 3.75 27.84
C LEU A 212 3.01 3.16 28.14
N MET A 213 3.05 1.96 28.70
CA MET A 213 4.32 1.28 29.02
C MET A 213 5.14 0.95 27.77
N ARG A 214 4.47 0.53 26.69
CA ARG A 214 5.14 0.34 25.39
C ARG A 214 5.74 1.63 24.86
N LYS A 215 4.97 2.72 24.91
CA LYS A 215 5.42 4.05 24.49
C LYS A 215 6.67 4.48 25.26
N LYS A 216 6.65 4.37 26.58
CA LYS A 216 7.80 4.70 27.43
C LYS A 216 9.02 3.84 27.09
N SER A 217 8.83 2.54 26.97
CA SER A 217 9.90 1.59 26.63
C SER A 217 10.50 1.89 25.24
N ALA A 218 9.68 2.11 24.21
CA ALA A 218 10.15 2.43 22.87
C ALA A 218 10.90 3.77 22.84
N ARG A 219 10.38 4.80 23.51
CA ARG A 219 11.06 6.11 23.60
C ARG A 219 12.41 6.01 24.30
N ALA A 220 12.50 5.34 25.44
CA ALA A 220 13.76 5.14 26.15
C ALA A 220 14.77 4.38 25.30
N ARG A 221 14.35 3.34 24.57
CA ARG A 221 15.20 2.53 23.67
C ARG A 221 15.84 3.35 22.58
N TYR A 222 15.15 4.35 22.06
CA TYR A 222 15.61 5.15 20.92
C TYR A 222 16.01 6.58 21.28
N GLY A 223 16.12 6.90 22.58
CA GLY A 223 16.65 8.18 23.06
C GLY A 223 15.68 9.37 22.94
N PHE A 224 14.36 9.11 22.95
CA PHE A 224 13.33 10.15 23.01
C PHE A 224 12.91 10.41 24.46
N ASN A 225 12.64 11.67 24.80
CA ASN A 225 12.11 12.01 26.12
C ASN A 225 10.64 11.61 26.23
N GLU A 226 10.20 11.29 27.47
CA GLU A 226 8.80 10.95 27.74
C GLU A 226 7.85 12.10 27.37
N ASP A 227 8.28 13.35 27.60
CA ASP A 227 7.48 14.58 27.39
C ASP A 227 7.55 15.09 25.94
N ASP A 228 8.34 14.46 25.06
CA ASP A 228 8.40 14.85 23.65
C ASP A 228 7.02 14.66 22.99
N PHE A 229 6.59 15.66 22.23
CA PHE A 229 5.45 15.52 21.32
C PHE A 229 5.95 15.13 19.92
N ILE A 230 5.71 13.87 19.58
CA ILE A 230 6.31 13.26 18.40
C ILE A 230 5.24 12.99 17.34
N VAL A 231 5.40 13.62 16.20
CA VAL A 231 4.62 13.38 14.99
C VAL A 231 5.42 12.45 14.07
N GLY A 232 4.78 11.48 13.47
CA GLY A 232 5.46 10.57 12.57
C GLY A 232 4.71 10.31 11.26
N TYR A 233 5.47 10.02 10.21
CA TYR A 233 4.95 9.54 8.94
C TYR A 233 5.89 8.51 8.35
N SER A 234 5.32 7.39 7.85
CA SER A 234 6.10 6.35 7.17
C SER A 234 5.62 6.15 5.74
N PHE A 235 6.54 6.16 4.79
CA PHE A 235 6.24 5.98 3.36
C PHE A 235 7.40 5.31 2.61
N ALA A 236 7.14 4.90 1.36
CA ALA A 236 8.16 4.39 0.44
C ALA A 236 8.21 5.27 -0.81
N PHE A 237 9.43 5.60 -1.28
CA PHE A 237 9.61 6.34 -2.52
C PHE A 237 9.13 5.56 -3.74
N SER A 238 9.19 4.23 -3.70
CA SER A 238 8.61 3.33 -4.70
C SER A 238 7.08 3.41 -4.81
N SER A 239 6.41 4.03 -3.83
CA SER A 239 4.95 4.30 -3.83
C SER A 239 4.60 5.70 -4.28
N VAL A 240 5.49 6.35 -5.01
CA VAL A 240 5.41 7.73 -5.56
C VAL A 240 5.42 8.83 -4.50
N PHE A 241 6.49 9.60 -4.52
CA PHE A 241 6.76 10.67 -3.57
C PHE A 241 5.66 11.76 -3.59
N SER A 242 5.26 12.23 -4.79
CA SER A 242 4.20 13.25 -4.93
C SER A 242 2.86 12.75 -4.39
N ARG A 243 2.52 11.48 -4.57
CA ARG A 243 1.31 10.87 -4.01
C ARG A 243 1.36 10.79 -2.49
N LYS A 244 2.48 10.34 -1.93
CA LYS A 244 2.69 10.23 -0.48
C LYS A 244 2.88 11.58 0.20
N ASN A 245 3.30 12.60 -0.54
CA ASN A 245 3.30 14.01 -0.16
C ASN A 245 3.93 14.33 1.21
N PRO A 246 5.15 13.86 1.52
CA PRO A 246 5.79 14.11 2.81
C PRO A 246 6.13 15.59 3.02
N ILE A 247 6.24 16.38 1.95
CA ILE A 247 6.48 17.83 2.05
C ILE A 247 5.28 18.55 2.71
N ALA A 248 4.04 18.16 2.39
CA ALA A 248 2.87 18.74 3.07
C ALA A 248 2.88 18.43 4.57
N VAL A 249 3.36 17.24 4.98
CA VAL A 249 3.53 16.87 6.39
C VAL A 249 4.54 17.78 7.08
N ILE A 250 5.68 18.06 6.43
CA ILE A 250 6.69 18.99 6.93
C ILE A 250 6.09 20.40 7.12
N VAL A 251 5.44 20.92 6.08
CA VAL A 251 4.87 22.27 6.11
C VAL A 251 3.77 22.39 7.18
N ALA A 252 2.91 21.38 7.32
CA ALA A 252 1.89 21.37 8.37
C ALA A 252 2.50 21.37 9.77
N PHE A 253 3.55 20.58 9.99
CA PHE A 253 4.28 20.53 11.26
C PHE A 253 4.95 21.88 11.57
N GLN A 254 5.65 22.48 10.63
CA GLN A 254 6.31 23.77 10.80
C GLN A 254 5.32 24.89 11.10
N LYS A 255 4.17 24.91 10.41
CA LYS A 255 3.10 25.88 10.67
C LYS A 255 2.46 25.70 12.04
N ALA A 256 2.20 24.44 12.45
CA ALA A 256 1.61 24.14 13.77
C ALA A 256 2.46 24.64 14.94
N PHE A 257 3.77 24.73 14.75
CA PHE A 257 4.74 25.07 15.80
C PHE A 257 5.67 26.22 15.40
N SER A 258 5.15 27.20 14.66
CA SER A 258 5.94 28.35 14.15
C SER A 258 6.32 29.37 15.22
N SER A 259 5.49 29.56 16.24
CA SER A 259 5.63 30.58 17.29
C SER A 259 6.13 30.04 18.63
N ASP A 260 6.23 28.72 18.79
CA ASP A 260 6.51 28.09 20.06
C ASP A 260 8.01 27.84 20.28
N ASN A 261 8.38 27.76 21.55
CA ASN A 261 9.67 27.22 21.94
C ASN A 261 9.89 25.84 21.24
N PHE A 262 10.97 25.71 20.50
CA PHE A 262 11.28 24.52 19.66
C PHE A 262 11.52 23.24 20.45
N GLN A 263 11.65 23.31 21.77
CA GLN A 263 11.95 22.14 22.62
C GLN A 263 10.80 21.14 22.66
N GLY A 264 11.16 19.85 22.63
CA GLY A 264 10.25 18.74 22.86
C GLY A 264 9.26 18.44 21.74
N LYS A 265 9.35 19.07 20.56
CA LYS A 265 8.50 18.77 19.41
C LYS A 265 9.35 18.17 18.30
N LYS A 266 8.96 17.00 17.77
CA LYS A 266 9.74 16.26 16.76
C LYS A 266 8.84 15.75 15.65
N LEU A 267 9.35 15.77 14.42
CA LEU A 267 8.77 15.13 13.25
C LEU A 267 9.67 14.00 12.78
N LEU A 268 9.19 12.77 12.83
CA LEU A 268 9.89 11.59 12.34
C LEU A 268 9.38 11.20 10.95
N LEU A 269 10.22 11.29 9.95
CA LEU A 269 9.92 10.84 8.58
C LEU A 269 10.67 9.54 8.30
N ARG A 270 9.94 8.41 8.42
CA ARG A 270 10.48 7.08 8.14
C ARG A 270 10.22 6.73 6.68
N TYR A 271 11.30 6.54 5.93
CA TYR A 271 11.21 6.26 4.49
C TYR A 271 11.96 5.01 4.07
N ARG A 272 11.57 4.44 2.92
CA ARG A 272 12.28 3.36 2.22
C ARG A 272 12.47 3.71 0.76
N ASP A 273 13.36 2.95 0.11
CA ASP A 273 13.58 2.98 -1.34
C ASP A 273 14.01 4.36 -1.86
N GLY A 274 14.75 5.14 -1.06
CA GLY A 274 15.21 6.49 -1.42
C GLY A 274 15.99 6.56 -2.73
N HIS A 275 16.68 5.47 -3.08
CA HIS A 275 17.44 5.33 -4.34
C HIS A 275 16.54 5.41 -5.60
N VAL A 276 15.24 5.11 -5.45
CA VAL A 276 14.26 5.18 -6.57
C VAL A 276 14.00 6.62 -7.00
N TRP A 277 14.09 7.57 -6.05
CA TRP A 277 13.85 9.00 -6.32
C TRP A 277 14.83 9.89 -5.56
N PRO A 278 16.12 9.97 -6.00
CA PRO A 278 17.18 10.74 -5.30
C PRO A 278 16.85 12.22 -5.14
N HIS A 279 16.09 12.82 -6.07
CA HIS A 279 15.64 14.21 -5.96
C HIS A 279 14.78 14.42 -4.71
N GLY A 280 13.84 13.52 -4.43
CA GLY A 280 12.99 13.59 -3.24
C GLY A 280 13.77 13.45 -1.93
N ILE A 281 14.81 12.61 -1.90
CA ILE A 281 15.73 12.53 -0.73
C ILE A 281 16.37 13.89 -0.47
N LYS A 282 16.94 14.53 -1.50
CA LYS A 282 17.55 15.87 -1.36
C LYS A 282 16.58 16.91 -0.84
N LEU A 283 15.31 16.86 -1.27
CA LEU A 283 14.27 17.77 -0.75
C LEU A 283 14.09 17.55 0.76
N LEU A 284 13.94 16.30 1.22
CA LEU A 284 13.78 16.01 2.66
C LEU A 284 15.01 16.41 3.47
N GLU A 285 16.22 16.11 2.98
CA GLU A 285 17.48 16.49 3.65
C GLU A 285 17.62 18.01 3.77
N ASN A 286 17.20 18.76 2.75
CA ASN A 286 17.23 20.22 2.79
C ASN A 286 16.25 20.77 3.84
N GLU A 287 15.05 20.21 3.96
CA GLU A 287 14.10 20.62 5.00
C GLU A 287 14.59 20.25 6.41
N ALA A 288 15.17 19.07 6.59
CA ALA A 288 15.76 18.65 7.86
C ALA A 288 16.97 19.52 8.28
N LYS A 289 17.74 20.05 7.32
CA LYS A 289 18.82 20.99 7.61
C LYS A 289 18.33 22.36 8.08
N LYS A 290 17.15 22.79 7.63
CA LYS A 290 16.53 24.07 8.01
C LYS A 290 15.84 23.99 9.40
N ASP A 291 15.37 22.80 9.78
CA ASP A 291 14.61 22.56 10.99
C ASP A 291 15.09 21.28 11.68
N ASN A 292 15.85 21.42 12.74
CA ASN A 292 16.45 20.30 13.47
C ASN A 292 15.43 19.41 14.22
N ARG A 293 14.16 19.80 14.27
CA ARG A 293 13.06 18.97 14.79
C ARG A 293 12.68 17.86 13.82
N ILE A 294 13.07 17.96 12.53
CA ILE A 294 12.77 16.98 11.48
C ILE A 294 13.86 15.92 11.46
N ILE A 295 13.48 14.69 11.77
CA ILE A 295 14.38 13.55 11.86
C ILE A 295 14.05 12.58 10.73
N LEU A 296 15.01 12.34 9.84
CA LEU A 296 14.88 11.40 8.74
C LEU A 296 15.34 10.01 9.18
N ILE A 297 14.51 8.99 8.97
CA ILE A 297 14.78 7.61 9.36
C ILE A 297 14.75 6.74 8.10
N ASN A 298 15.91 6.32 7.63
CA ASN A 298 16.01 5.33 6.56
C ASN A 298 15.67 3.94 7.12
N ALA A 299 14.50 3.42 6.73
CA ALA A 299 13.99 2.15 7.25
C ALA A 299 14.82 0.92 6.83
N ASN A 300 15.68 1.04 5.82
CA ASN A 300 16.57 -0.05 5.42
C ASN A 300 17.81 -0.17 6.35
N GLU A 301 18.14 0.88 7.09
CA GLU A 301 19.33 0.98 7.95
C GLU A 301 18.96 1.09 9.42
N SER A 302 17.75 1.58 9.71
CA SER A 302 17.26 1.82 11.07
C SER A 302 16.89 0.54 11.79
N LYS A 303 17.14 0.50 13.09
CA LYS A 303 16.67 -0.53 14.02
C LYS A 303 15.21 -0.32 14.45
N ILE A 304 14.62 0.86 14.18
CA ILE A 304 13.24 1.16 14.51
C ILE A 304 12.33 0.42 13.52
N ASP A 305 11.70 -0.65 13.95
CA ASP A 305 10.67 -1.33 13.15
C ASP A 305 9.35 -0.54 13.13
N MET A 306 8.31 -1.06 12.47
CA MET A 306 7.03 -0.35 12.38
C MET A 306 6.26 -0.33 13.70
N ASP A 307 6.40 -1.37 14.51
CA ASP A 307 5.72 -1.47 15.80
C ASP A 307 6.29 -0.46 16.78
N ASP A 308 7.60 -0.44 16.97
CA ASP A 308 8.30 0.55 17.77
C ASP A 308 8.08 1.98 17.23
N PHE A 309 8.03 2.15 15.90
CA PHE A 309 7.75 3.45 15.28
C PHE A 309 6.38 3.99 15.72
N TYR A 310 5.31 3.19 15.64
CA TYR A 310 4.00 3.62 16.11
C TYR A 310 3.98 3.88 17.62
N ASP A 311 4.62 3.02 18.41
CA ASP A 311 4.65 3.13 19.88
C ASP A 311 5.36 4.42 20.35
N ILE A 312 6.31 4.97 19.57
CA ILE A 312 6.98 6.26 19.88
C ILE A 312 6.02 7.46 19.70
N LEU A 313 5.06 7.41 18.77
CA LEU A 313 4.32 8.57 18.30
C LEU A 313 3.23 9.06 19.25
N ASN A 314 2.95 10.36 19.19
CA ASN A 314 1.68 10.96 19.63
C ASN A 314 0.68 11.03 18.47
N VAL A 315 1.16 11.41 17.29
CA VAL A 315 0.34 11.59 16.09
C VAL A 315 1.02 10.93 14.90
N TYR A 316 0.27 10.14 14.15
CA TYR A 316 0.64 9.69 12.82
C TYR A 316 -0.02 10.61 11.79
N MET A 317 0.76 11.35 11.01
CA MET A 317 0.21 12.33 10.08
C MET A 317 0.54 11.95 8.63
N SER A 318 -0.48 11.62 7.84
CA SER A 318 -0.35 11.26 6.43
C SER A 318 -1.19 12.18 5.55
N LEU A 319 -0.55 13.17 4.96
CA LEU A 319 -1.16 14.12 4.03
C LEU A 319 -1.03 13.64 2.58
N HIS A 320 -1.31 12.36 2.36
CA HIS A 320 -1.27 11.74 1.05
C HIS A 320 -2.33 12.35 0.10
N ARG A 321 -2.03 12.34 -1.20
CA ARG A 321 -2.97 12.79 -2.22
C ARG A 321 -3.96 11.70 -2.64
N SER A 322 -3.57 10.45 -2.49
CA SER A 322 -4.42 9.30 -2.76
C SER A 322 -3.91 8.05 -2.05
N GLU A 323 -4.85 7.18 -1.64
CA GLU A 323 -4.52 5.90 -1.01
C GLU A 323 -5.57 4.85 -1.36
N GLY A 324 -5.14 3.66 -1.76
CA GLY A 324 -6.05 2.57 -2.12
C GLY A 324 -6.75 1.96 -0.90
N TYR A 325 -6.07 1.90 0.26
CA TYR A 325 -6.64 1.41 1.52
C TYR A 325 -6.11 2.18 2.73
N GLY A 326 -4.78 2.31 2.88
CA GLY A 326 -4.16 2.99 4.00
C GLY A 326 -3.81 2.08 5.16
N ILE A 327 -3.11 0.96 4.91
CA ILE A 327 -2.71 -0.01 5.94
C ILE A 327 -2.01 0.69 7.12
N THR A 328 -1.08 1.60 6.85
CA THR A 328 -0.32 2.30 7.91
C THR A 328 -1.19 3.24 8.76
N LEU A 329 -2.27 3.78 8.19
CA LEU A 329 -3.22 4.61 8.93
C LEU A 329 -3.99 3.77 9.95
N ILE A 330 -4.52 2.63 9.50
CA ILE A 330 -5.30 1.76 10.39
C ILE A 330 -4.41 1.04 11.40
N GLU A 331 -3.16 0.70 11.06
CA GLU A 331 -2.18 0.16 12.00
C GLU A 331 -1.90 1.14 13.14
N ALA A 332 -1.68 2.43 12.82
CA ALA A 332 -1.48 3.48 13.81
C ALA A 332 -2.75 3.70 14.68
N ALA A 333 -3.91 3.85 14.05
CA ALA A 333 -5.18 4.09 14.73
C ALA A 333 -5.59 2.93 15.66
N ASN A 334 -5.39 1.68 15.22
CA ASN A 334 -5.67 0.48 16.02
C ASN A 334 -4.73 0.32 17.23
N ARG A 335 -3.62 1.05 17.27
CA ARG A 335 -2.70 1.15 18.44
C ARG A 335 -3.02 2.32 19.34
N GLY A 336 -4.10 3.06 19.10
CA GLY A 336 -4.49 4.23 19.88
C GLY A 336 -3.69 5.49 19.54
N VAL A 337 -2.88 5.49 18.48
CA VAL A 337 -2.19 6.69 18.00
C VAL A 337 -3.19 7.57 17.26
N LYS A 338 -3.23 8.88 17.57
CA LYS A 338 -4.05 9.82 16.80
C LYS A 338 -3.54 9.94 15.37
N VAL A 339 -4.45 9.88 14.40
CA VAL A 339 -4.11 9.90 12.98
C VAL A 339 -4.71 11.14 12.34
N ILE A 340 -3.88 12.00 11.75
CA ILE A 340 -4.33 13.09 10.88
C ILE A 340 -4.15 12.66 9.43
N THR A 341 -5.20 12.71 8.63
CA THR A 341 -5.15 12.21 7.24
C THR A 341 -6.06 12.98 6.31
N THR A 342 -5.69 13.02 5.01
CA THR A 342 -6.55 13.56 3.94
C THR A 342 -7.89 12.85 3.91
N GLY A 343 -9.00 13.58 3.96
CA GLY A 343 -10.35 13.04 4.07
C GLY A 343 -10.96 12.53 2.75
N TRP A 344 -10.16 12.21 1.73
CA TRP A 344 -10.63 11.80 0.41
C TRP A 344 -10.57 10.28 0.23
N TRP A 345 -11.71 9.67 -0.09
CA TRP A 345 -11.84 8.23 -0.35
C TRP A 345 -11.20 7.32 0.71
N LEU A 346 -11.46 7.57 1.98
CA LEU A 346 -10.96 6.72 3.06
C LEU A 346 -11.68 5.35 3.06
N ALA A 347 -10.94 4.29 3.35
CA ALA A 347 -11.55 3.00 3.62
C ALA A 347 -12.41 3.09 4.90
N LYS A 348 -13.53 2.36 4.94
CA LYS A 348 -14.51 2.41 6.04
C LYS A 348 -13.90 2.18 7.41
N ASP A 349 -12.92 1.28 7.51
CA ASP A 349 -12.23 0.98 8.78
C ASP A 349 -11.43 2.19 9.32
N ILE A 350 -10.97 3.06 8.40
CA ILE A 350 -10.25 4.29 8.73
C ILE A 350 -11.27 5.39 9.01
N GLU A 351 -12.26 5.54 8.13
CA GLU A 351 -13.26 6.59 8.21
C GLU A 351 -14.05 6.59 9.53
N ASN A 352 -14.36 5.39 10.04
CA ASN A 352 -15.14 5.17 11.25
C ASN A 352 -14.30 4.99 12.51
N ASN A 353 -12.98 5.18 12.45
CA ASN A 353 -12.11 5.02 13.61
C ASN A 353 -12.02 6.33 14.42
N GLU A 354 -12.30 6.27 15.70
CA GLU A 354 -12.30 7.42 16.64
C GLU A 354 -10.95 8.13 16.80
N ASN A 355 -9.87 7.45 16.45
CA ASN A 355 -8.53 8.02 16.48
C ASN A 355 -8.17 8.76 15.18
N VAL A 356 -9.05 8.78 14.17
CA VAL A 356 -8.78 9.37 12.85
C VAL A 356 -9.42 10.75 12.73
N ILE A 357 -8.60 11.74 12.44
CA ILE A 357 -8.98 13.12 12.19
C ILE A 357 -8.79 13.39 10.70
N LYS A 358 -9.90 13.63 10.02
CA LYS A 358 -9.92 13.92 8.58
C LYS A 358 -9.66 15.40 8.36
N ILE A 359 -8.84 15.75 7.36
CA ILE A 359 -8.63 17.13 6.93
C ILE A 359 -9.29 17.38 5.59
N SER A 360 -9.62 18.64 5.35
CA SER A 360 -10.16 19.14 4.09
C SER A 360 -9.17 19.00 2.94
N TRP A 361 -9.68 19.01 1.72
CA TRP A 361 -8.90 18.79 0.50
C TRP A 361 -9.61 19.42 -0.71
N LYS A 362 -8.88 19.58 -1.80
CA LYS A 362 -9.42 19.91 -3.13
C LYS A 362 -8.86 18.95 -4.18
N LEU A 363 -9.60 18.71 -5.27
CA LEU A 363 -9.09 17.91 -6.38
C LEU A 363 -8.14 18.75 -7.24
N ILE A 364 -7.02 18.14 -7.58
CA ILE A 364 -6.04 18.66 -8.55
C ILE A 364 -5.68 17.58 -9.56
N ASP A 365 -5.18 17.95 -10.71
CA ASP A 365 -4.66 17.02 -11.70
C ASP A 365 -3.44 16.27 -11.14
N VAL A 366 -3.27 15.03 -11.58
CA VAL A 366 -2.12 14.23 -11.17
C VAL A 366 -0.85 14.78 -11.80
N ASP A 367 0.08 15.21 -10.95
CA ASP A 367 1.46 15.54 -11.31
C ASP A 367 2.42 14.55 -10.65
N ASP A 368 2.88 13.57 -11.45
CA ASP A 368 3.78 12.51 -11.00
C ASP A 368 5.09 12.49 -11.79
N PRO A 369 6.14 13.18 -11.31
CA PRO A 369 7.45 13.17 -11.95
C PRO A 369 8.13 11.77 -12.03
N GLN A 370 7.65 10.79 -11.24
CA GLN A 370 8.12 9.41 -11.31
C GLN A 370 7.44 8.58 -12.42
N ASN A 371 6.44 9.14 -13.11
CA ASN A 371 5.71 8.52 -14.23
C ASN A 371 5.06 7.14 -13.93
N VAL A 372 4.67 6.89 -12.68
CA VAL A 372 3.94 5.69 -12.28
C VAL A 372 2.45 5.84 -12.56
N TYR A 373 1.91 7.03 -12.25
CA TYR A 373 0.50 7.39 -12.42
C TYR A 373 0.25 8.23 -13.68
N ASN A 374 0.87 7.87 -14.77
CA ASN A 374 0.68 8.56 -16.05
C ASN A 374 -0.66 8.14 -16.70
N VAL A 375 -1.76 8.58 -16.11
CA VAL A 375 -3.14 8.30 -16.56
C VAL A 375 -3.80 9.62 -16.93
N CYS A 376 -4.11 9.79 -18.21
CA CYS A 376 -4.71 11.03 -18.73
C CYS A 376 -6.04 11.35 -18.03
N GLY A 377 -6.19 12.60 -17.58
CA GLY A 377 -7.38 13.08 -16.89
C GLY A 377 -7.55 12.57 -15.46
N ALA A 378 -6.56 11.86 -14.90
CA ALA A 378 -6.60 11.45 -13.51
C ALA A 378 -6.40 12.62 -12.55
N ARG A 379 -7.14 12.63 -11.45
CA ARG A 379 -7.04 13.61 -10.37
C ARG A 379 -6.81 12.93 -9.04
N TRP A 380 -6.25 13.67 -8.10
CA TRP A 380 -6.08 13.27 -6.71
C TRP A 380 -6.35 14.44 -5.76
N ALA A 381 -6.44 14.18 -4.47
CA ALA A 381 -6.70 15.20 -3.47
C ALA A 381 -5.40 15.96 -3.13
N ASP A 382 -5.46 17.30 -3.12
CA ASP A 382 -4.44 18.13 -2.50
C ASP A 382 -4.93 18.51 -1.09
N PRO A 383 -4.28 18.02 -0.01
CA PRO A 383 -4.72 18.26 1.35
C PRO A 383 -4.56 19.70 1.78
N ASP A 384 -5.49 20.22 2.58
CA ASP A 384 -5.36 21.55 3.19
C ASP A 384 -4.36 21.49 4.35
N VAL A 385 -3.19 22.06 4.08
CA VAL A 385 -2.09 22.10 5.05
C VAL A 385 -2.40 23.00 6.25
N ASN A 386 -3.26 24.02 6.10
CA ASN A 386 -3.64 24.91 7.20
C ASN A 386 -4.59 24.18 8.15
N ASP A 387 -5.59 23.47 7.62
CA ASP A 387 -6.48 22.62 8.41
C ASP A 387 -5.68 21.54 9.16
N ALA A 388 -4.73 20.87 8.48
CA ALA A 388 -3.85 19.89 9.12
C ALA A 388 -3.00 20.50 10.26
N SER A 389 -2.45 21.69 10.03
CA SER A 389 -1.66 22.43 11.00
C SER A 389 -2.48 22.80 12.27
N GLN A 390 -3.69 23.32 12.08
CA GLN A 390 -4.60 23.67 13.17
C GLN A 390 -4.96 22.44 14.03
N LYS A 391 -5.37 21.34 13.38
CA LYS A 391 -5.73 20.07 14.06
C LYS A 391 -4.53 19.46 14.79
N LEU A 392 -3.33 19.56 14.21
CA LEU A 392 -2.11 19.12 14.88
C LEU A 392 -1.82 19.95 16.14
N HIS A 393 -1.96 21.28 16.04
CA HIS A 393 -1.77 22.16 17.19
C HIS A 393 -2.80 21.91 18.30
N MET A 394 -4.07 21.67 17.95
CA MET A 394 -5.11 21.29 18.90
C MET A 394 -4.73 20.01 19.67
N LEU A 395 -4.30 18.94 18.97
CA LEU A 395 -3.85 17.70 19.62
C LEU A 395 -2.64 17.92 20.56
N TYR A 396 -1.75 18.82 20.19
CA TYR A 396 -0.63 19.21 21.07
C TYR A 396 -1.13 19.88 22.34
N CYS A 397 -2.03 20.87 22.24
CA CYS A 397 -2.61 21.55 23.39
C CYS A 397 -3.37 20.56 24.30
N GLU A 398 -4.19 19.68 23.73
CA GLU A 398 -4.89 18.62 24.46
C GLU A 398 -3.93 17.70 25.24
N SER A 399 -2.76 17.39 24.65
CA SER A 399 -1.75 16.52 25.29
C SER A 399 -1.09 17.16 26.52
N LYS A 400 -1.21 18.48 26.67
CA LYS A 400 -0.66 19.26 27.83
C LYS A 400 -1.69 19.50 28.93
N LEU A 401 -2.97 19.19 28.72
CA LEU A 401 -3.99 19.32 29.73
C LEU A 401 -3.86 18.21 30.79
N PRO A 402 -4.09 18.52 32.08
CA PRO A 402 -4.14 17.50 33.13
C PRO A 402 -5.22 16.46 32.83
N SER A 403 -4.99 15.21 33.19
CA SER A 403 -5.81 14.03 32.88
C SER A 403 -7.29 14.08 33.36
N GLY A 404 -7.82 15.23 33.77
CA GLY A 404 -9.21 15.44 34.21
C GLY A 404 -10.05 16.39 33.35
N ASN A 405 -9.43 17.18 32.46
CA ASN A 405 -10.14 18.20 31.65
C ASN A 405 -10.05 17.88 30.12
N LYS A 406 -10.66 16.80 29.70
CA LYS A 406 -10.90 16.61 28.25
C LYS A 406 -11.97 17.61 27.81
N LEU A 407 -11.62 18.55 26.96
CA LEU A 407 -12.56 19.42 26.28
C LEU A 407 -13.62 18.56 25.57
N LEU A 408 -14.90 18.85 25.82
CA LEU A 408 -16.00 18.28 25.03
C LEU A 408 -15.82 18.67 23.55
N PRO A 409 -16.18 17.80 22.60
CA PRO A 409 -16.11 18.15 21.19
C PRO A 409 -16.98 19.38 20.94
N LEU A 410 -16.40 20.38 20.30
CA LEU A 410 -17.16 21.49 19.70
C LEU A 410 -18.00 20.90 18.57
N GLU A 411 -19.33 21.01 18.69
CA GLU A 411 -20.33 20.63 17.68
C GLU A 411 -20.12 21.33 16.34
#